data_7eff98b0d663393708775a37b9da0088
#
_entry.id   7eff98b0d663393708775a37b9da0088
#
_cell.length_a   1.000
_cell.length_b   1.000
_cell.length_c   1.000
_cell.angle_alpha   90.00
_cell.angle_beta   90.00
_cell.angle_gamma   90.00
#
_symmetry.space_group_name_H-M   'P 1'
#
loop_
_entity.id
_entity.type
_entity.pdbx_description
1 polymer ?
#
loop_
_entity_poly.entity_id
_entity_poly.type
_entity_poly.pdbx_seq_one_letter_code
_entity_poly.pdbx_strand_id
1 'polypeptide(L)'
;MKPITASILIMTLTASVAMAQTDVHCHMIPDSYMEVVKAHGMEMDEGFPIPSWSIGDHLGFMDEAGIRTAVLTMPAPQPYFGDGVESAAVCRRFNEEAAALKALHPGRFLFCAALPLPDVDRALEEAEYALEVLGADGVKLASNSDGQYLGDPELDPLMAYLNGRKAVIITHPHKPSAVNEKLIAAVPLASYEYLAETTRAILNMMAHDVLVRYPDLKVVVPHCGSFLPGALPRFKGLLPVMTARGYMQPVDVEANLARLYFDLAGAATDDAIESLLTITEPSHILYGSDYPYVAAPALISAKKSLESRLAAHGLDPKDIFTDNAARLFGADIPVRAYGERIVRLAEIVVDPKRLDDYLAFAKEVGTVSMATEPGVIGLFSMQDKDNPSKIYILEVYADRLAYEAHIRTAHFRKYKEGTADMVQSLRLIDTAPLLSAKLDKTAIQ
;
A
#
# COMPACT_ATOMS: atom_id res chain seq x y z
N MET A 1 -14.11 -5.47 -67.00
CA MET A 1 -13.74 -5.97 -65.67
C MET A 1 -12.91 -4.89 -64.97
N LYS A 2 -13.50 -4.24 -63.99
CA LYS A 2 -12.79 -3.23 -63.15
C LYS A 2 -12.25 -3.93 -61.90
N PRO A 3 -11.01 -3.66 -61.46
CA PRO A 3 -10.48 -4.27 -60.26
C PRO A 3 -11.12 -3.59 -59.02
N ILE A 4 -11.56 -4.43 -58.09
CA ILE A 4 -12.07 -4.02 -56.76
C ILE A 4 -10.82 -3.92 -55.90
N THR A 5 -10.45 -2.70 -55.55
CA THR A 5 -9.42 -2.40 -54.54
C THR A 5 -10.05 -2.56 -53.16
N ALA A 6 -9.74 -3.61 -52.44
CA ALA A 6 -10.10 -3.80 -51.04
C ALA A 6 -9.12 -2.96 -50.17
N SER A 7 -9.64 -1.86 -49.61
CA SER A 7 -8.93 -1.10 -48.58
C SER A 7 -8.99 -1.86 -47.26
N ILE A 8 -7.86 -2.39 -46.83
CA ILE A 8 -7.68 -2.96 -45.50
C ILE A 8 -7.55 -1.79 -44.53
N LEU A 9 -8.58 -1.53 -43.76
CA LEU A 9 -8.55 -0.59 -42.64
C LEU A 9 -7.77 -1.24 -41.49
N ILE A 10 -6.50 -0.90 -41.35
CA ILE A 10 -5.70 -1.29 -40.18
C ILE A 10 -6.18 -0.42 -39.02
N MET A 11 -7.07 -0.96 -38.19
CA MET A 11 -7.34 -0.44 -36.86
C MET A 11 -6.09 -0.69 -36.01
N THR A 12 -5.26 0.32 -35.83
CA THR A 12 -4.27 0.33 -34.76
C THR A 12 -5.00 0.41 -33.44
N LEU A 13 -5.21 -0.75 -32.79
CA LEU A 13 -5.53 -0.78 -31.37
C LEU A 13 -4.32 -0.20 -30.63
N THR A 14 -4.36 1.07 -30.29
CA THR A 14 -3.50 1.62 -29.25
C THR A 14 -4.01 1.01 -27.95
N ALA A 15 -3.39 -0.10 -27.51
CA ALA A 15 -3.52 -0.54 -26.14
C ALA A 15 -3.03 0.65 -25.27
N SER A 16 -3.96 1.37 -24.63
CA SER A 16 -3.59 2.30 -23.59
C SER A 16 -2.88 1.47 -22.53
N VAL A 17 -1.59 1.67 -22.37
CA VAL A 17 -0.85 1.16 -21.22
C VAL A 17 -1.57 1.74 -20.01
N ALA A 18 -2.33 0.90 -19.31
CA ALA A 18 -2.99 1.32 -18.09
C ALA A 18 -1.91 1.83 -17.13
N MET A 19 -1.96 3.16 -16.89
CA MET A 19 -0.97 3.84 -16.05
C MET A 19 -1.05 3.25 -14.65
N ALA A 20 0.09 3.01 -14.03
CA ALA A 20 0.20 2.35 -12.73
C ALA A 20 -0.28 3.30 -11.61
N GLN A 21 -1.59 3.32 -11.34
CA GLN A 21 -2.20 4.18 -10.34
C GLN A 21 -1.87 3.68 -8.93
N THR A 22 -1.56 4.61 -8.03
CA THR A 22 -1.17 4.33 -6.65
C THR A 22 -2.17 4.95 -5.67
N ASP A 23 -2.66 4.14 -4.75
CA ASP A 23 -3.47 4.55 -3.61
C ASP A 23 -2.56 4.69 -2.39
N VAL A 24 -2.36 5.93 -1.91
CA VAL A 24 -1.45 6.18 -0.78
C VAL A 24 -2.16 6.16 0.58
N HIS A 25 -3.48 6.04 0.60
CA HIS A 25 -4.29 6.04 1.80
C HIS A 25 -5.29 4.90 1.78
N CYS A 26 -4.88 3.77 2.28
CA CYS A 26 -5.75 2.63 2.55
C CYS A 26 -5.27 1.85 3.77
N HIS A 27 -6.13 1.01 4.32
CA HIS A 27 -5.88 0.32 5.57
C HIS A 27 -5.89 -1.19 5.41
N MET A 28 -4.96 -1.84 6.12
CA MET A 28 -4.96 -3.27 6.35
C MET A 28 -5.54 -3.54 7.74
N ILE A 29 -6.53 -4.41 7.82
CA ILE A 29 -7.21 -4.77 9.09
C ILE A 29 -7.11 -6.28 9.29
N PRO A 30 -5.94 -6.79 9.71
CA PRO A 30 -5.75 -8.22 9.90
C PRO A 30 -6.46 -8.71 11.16
N ASP A 31 -6.78 -10.00 11.19
CA ASP A 31 -7.43 -10.64 12.35
C ASP A 31 -6.62 -10.43 13.63
N SER A 32 -5.29 -10.45 13.53
CA SER A 32 -4.37 -10.22 14.65
C SER A 32 -4.55 -8.86 15.34
N TYR A 33 -4.80 -7.81 14.56
CA TYR A 33 -5.11 -6.48 15.08
C TYR A 33 -6.52 -6.46 15.69
N MET A 34 -7.51 -7.07 15.01
CA MET A 34 -8.89 -7.13 15.49
C MET A 34 -9.06 -7.92 16.79
N GLU A 35 -8.25 -8.96 17.01
CA GLU A 35 -8.22 -9.70 18.27
C GLU A 35 -7.90 -8.78 19.46
N VAL A 36 -6.90 -7.91 19.32
CA VAL A 36 -6.50 -6.96 20.38
C VAL A 36 -7.54 -5.86 20.56
N VAL A 37 -8.02 -5.26 19.49
CA VAL A 37 -9.08 -4.24 19.53
C VAL A 37 -10.31 -4.75 20.25
N LYS A 38 -10.76 -5.99 19.97
CA LYS A 38 -11.89 -6.65 20.64
C LYS A 38 -11.61 -6.93 22.11
N ALA A 39 -10.39 -7.36 22.45
CA ALA A 39 -10.02 -7.64 23.83
C ALA A 39 -10.11 -6.37 24.71
N HIS A 40 -9.90 -5.21 24.13
CA HIS A 40 -10.03 -3.90 24.79
C HIS A 40 -11.42 -3.24 24.63
N GLY A 41 -12.36 -3.88 23.90
CA GLY A 41 -13.70 -3.32 23.65
C GLY A 41 -13.72 -2.06 22.81
N MET A 42 -12.73 -1.88 21.93
CA MET A 42 -12.50 -0.65 21.17
C MET A 42 -13.03 -0.70 19.72
N GLU A 43 -13.90 -1.66 19.38
CA GLU A 43 -14.43 -1.82 18.02
C GLU A 43 -15.26 -0.61 17.54
N MET A 44 -15.74 0.20 18.48
CA MET A 44 -16.52 1.42 18.22
C MET A 44 -15.89 2.67 18.87
N ASP A 45 -14.61 2.61 19.22
CA ASP A 45 -13.95 3.67 20.00
C ASP A 45 -14.03 5.04 19.31
N GLU A 46 -13.89 5.08 18.00
CA GLU A 46 -13.96 6.30 17.19
C GLU A 46 -15.39 6.63 16.74
N GLY A 47 -16.40 5.95 17.30
CA GLY A 47 -17.82 6.13 16.95
C GLY A 47 -18.19 5.61 15.57
N PHE A 48 -17.32 4.81 14.95
CA PHE A 48 -17.52 4.16 13.66
C PHE A 48 -17.08 2.68 13.75
N PRO A 49 -17.89 1.73 13.26
CA PRO A 49 -17.50 0.32 13.31
C PRO A 49 -16.29 0.05 12.41
N ILE A 50 -15.31 -0.67 12.90
CA ILE A 50 -14.18 -1.11 12.10
C ILE A 50 -14.69 -2.10 11.06
N PRO A 51 -14.47 -1.85 9.75
CA PRO A 51 -14.98 -2.71 8.70
C PRO A 51 -14.25 -4.06 8.67
N SER A 52 -14.91 -5.09 8.16
CA SER A 52 -14.24 -6.34 7.80
C SER A 52 -13.29 -6.11 6.63
N TRP A 53 -12.18 -6.83 6.65
CA TRP A 53 -11.18 -6.73 5.60
C TRP A 53 -10.64 -8.12 5.24
N SER A 54 -10.37 -8.33 3.96
CA SER A 54 -9.59 -9.47 3.50
C SER A 54 -8.67 -9.05 2.35
N ILE A 55 -7.55 -9.76 2.20
CA ILE A 55 -6.64 -9.53 1.09
C ILE A 55 -7.31 -9.75 -0.27
N GLY A 56 -8.23 -10.73 -0.37
CA GLY A 56 -8.97 -11.01 -1.59
C GLY A 56 -9.89 -9.86 -2.00
N ASP A 57 -10.61 -9.28 -1.04
CA ASP A 57 -11.49 -8.13 -1.29
C ASP A 57 -10.69 -6.87 -1.64
N HIS A 58 -9.54 -6.66 -0.96
CA HIS A 58 -8.68 -5.52 -1.26
C HIS A 58 -8.11 -5.60 -2.68
N LEU A 59 -7.57 -6.75 -3.08
CA LEU A 59 -7.09 -6.95 -4.44
C LEU A 59 -8.21 -6.82 -5.48
N GLY A 60 -9.41 -7.34 -5.16
CA GLY A 60 -10.60 -7.18 -6.00
C GLY A 60 -10.98 -5.71 -6.20
N PHE A 61 -11.03 -4.93 -5.12
CA PHE A 61 -11.24 -3.49 -5.18
C PHE A 61 -10.21 -2.78 -6.05
N MET A 62 -8.92 -3.06 -5.82
CA MET A 62 -7.83 -2.46 -6.59
C MET A 62 -7.97 -2.76 -8.09
N ASP A 63 -8.29 -4.01 -8.45
CA ASP A 63 -8.45 -4.43 -9.85
C ASP A 63 -9.62 -3.69 -10.51
N GLU A 64 -10.77 -3.60 -9.84
CA GLU A 64 -11.95 -2.92 -10.36
C GLU A 64 -11.79 -1.40 -10.44
N ALA A 65 -11.03 -0.80 -9.50
CA ALA A 65 -10.74 0.62 -9.47
C ALA A 65 -9.58 1.03 -10.40
N GLY A 66 -8.87 0.07 -11.01
CA GLY A 66 -7.67 0.33 -11.82
C GLY A 66 -6.46 0.78 -10.99
N ILE A 67 -6.45 0.46 -9.67
CA ILE A 67 -5.35 0.74 -8.75
C ILE A 67 -4.34 -0.39 -8.87
N ARG A 68 -3.11 -0.04 -9.19
CA ARG A 68 -2.05 -1.02 -9.26
C ARG A 68 -1.39 -1.26 -7.92
N THR A 69 -1.03 -0.20 -7.22
CA THR A 69 -0.28 -0.25 -5.98
C THR A 69 -1.08 0.44 -4.87
N ALA A 70 -1.14 -0.16 -3.69
CA ALA A 70 -1.74 0.42 -2.51
C ALA A 70 -0.74 0.45 -1.36
N VAL A 71 -0.73 1.53 -0.58
CA VAL A 71 0.14 1.69 0.59
C VAL A 71 -0.63 1.28 1.83
N LEU A 72 -0.34 0.08 2.33
CA LEU A 72 -1.00 -0.46 3.52
C LEU A 72 -0.59 0.31 4.78
N THR A 73 -1.58 0.73 5.56
CA THR A 73 -1.38 1.37 6.87
C THR A 73 -2.26 0.73 7.92
N MET A 74 -1.86 0.82 9.20
CA MET A 74 -2.72 0.45 10.31
C MET A 74 -3.84 1.49 10.47
N PRO A 75 -5.11 1.07 10.66
CA PRO A 75 -6.22 2.00 10.87
C PRO A 75 -6.21 2.64 12.27
N ALA A 76 -7.24 3.40 12.60
CA ALA A 76 -7.64 3.71 13.96
C ALA A 76 -8.54 2.58 14.52
N PRO A 77 -8.55 2.36 15.87
CA PRO A 77 -7.76 3.04 16.88
C PRO A 77 -6.27 2.70 16.85
N GLN A 78 -5.43 3.58 17.42
CA GLN A 78 -4.02 3.27 17.59
C GLN A 78 -3.83 2.12 18.59
N PRO A 79 -2.77 1.30 18.46
CA PRO A 79 -2.60 0.08 19.26
C PRO A 79 -2.10 0.33 20.70
N TYR A 80 -2.22 1.55 21.20
CA TYR A 80 -1.88 1.90 22.58
C TYR A 80 -3.15 1.92 23.45
N PHE A 81 -3.27 0.94 24.32
CA PHE A 81 -4.37 0.80 25.27
C PHE A 81 -3.89 0.94 26.73
N GLY A 82 -2.83 1.74 26.95
CA GLY A 82 -2.24 1.97 28.26
C GLY A 82 -1.02 1.10 28.58
N ASP A 83 -0.63 0.19 27.68
CA ASP A 83 0.57 -0.65 27.81
C ASP A 83 1.48 -0.54 26.57
N GLY A 84 2.67 0.05 26.76
CA GLY A 84 3.64 0.22 25.68
C GLY A 84 4.25 -1.11 25.20
N VAL A 85 4.33 -2.14 26.05
CA VAL A 85 4.84 -3.48 25.66
C VAL A 85 3.84 -4.17 24.73
N GLU A 86 2.56 -4.14 25.08
CA GLU A 86 1.48 -4.66 24.23
C GLU A 86 1.44 -3.91 22.90
N SER A 87 1.48 -2.58 22.94
CA SER A 87 1.49 -1.73 21.75
C SER A 87 2.64 -2.10 20.80
N ALA A 88 3.86 -2.28 21.33
CA ALA A 88 5.01 -2.70 20.55
C ALA A 88 4.82 -4.08 19.90
N ALA A 89 4.25 -5.03 20.63
CA ALA A 89 3.96 -6.36 20.10
C ALA A 89 2.92 -6.33 18.97
N VAL A 90 1.88 -5.50 19.11
CA VAL A 90 0.85 -5.32 18.07
C VAL A 90 1.43 -4.65 16.83
N CYS A 91 2.22 -3.57 16.99
CA CYS A 91 2.90 -2.92 15.86
C CYS A 91 3.84 -3.87 15.12
N ARG A 92 4.68 -4.61 15.87
CA ARG A 92 5.60 -5.61 15.30
C ARG A 92 4.85 -6.62 14.45
N ARG A 93 3.82 -7.24 15.00
CA ARG A 93 3.02 -8.26 14.30
C ARG A 93 2.36 -7.68 13.03
N PHE A 94 1.77 -6.51 13.15
CA PHE A 94 1.16 -5.82 12.00
C PHE A 94 2.19 -5.56 10.89
N ASN A 95 3.36 -5.05 11.23
CA ASN A 95 4.42 -4.71 10.28
C ASN A 95 4.96 -5.97 9.57
N GLU A 96 5.13 -7.07 10.31
CA GLU A 96 5.55 -8.36 9.75
C GLU A 96 4.48 -8.94 8.79
N GLU A 97 3.20 -8.84 9.12
CA GLU A 97 2.09 -9.25 8.24
C GLU A 97 2.02 -8.38 6.98
N ALA A 98 2.21 -7.06 7.10
CA ALA A 98 2.25 -6.15 5.96
C ALA A 98 3.45 -6.43 5.03
N ALA A 99 4.62 -6.68 5.60
CA ALA A 99 5.81 -7.08 4.86
C ALA A 99 5.61 -8.41 4.11
N ALA A 100 4.95 -9.38 4.77
CA ALA A 100 4.61 -10.64 4.14
C ALA A 100 3.66 -10.45 2.95
N LEU A 101 2.64 -9.60 3.07
CA LEU A 101 1.73 -9.28 1.96
C LEU A 101 2.44 -8.56 0.82
N LYS A 102 3.34 -7.62 1.12
CA LYS A 102 4.19 -6.95 0.11
C LYS A 102 5.05 -7.98 -0.66
N ALA A 103 5.62 -8.95 0.05
CA ALA A 103 6.41 -10.01 -0.57
C ALA A 103 5.56 -11.00 -1.38
N LEU A 104 4.35 -11.34 -0.89
CA LEU A 104 3.42 -12.26 -1.55
C LEU A 104 2.79 -11.65 -2.82
N HIS A 105 2.67 -10.33 -2.89
CA HIS A 105 2.02 -9.60 -3.98
C HIS A 105 2.95 -8.50 -4.53
N PRO A 106 4.08 -8.85 -5.18
CA PRO A 106 5.06 -7.88 -5.65
C PRO A 106 4.45 -6.80 -6.54
N GLY A 107 4.70 -5.52 -6.22
CA GLY A 107 4.19 -4.38 -6.97
C GLY A 107 2.70 -4.08 -6.76
N ARG A 108 2.01 -4.83 -5.88
CA ARG A 108 0.63 -4.52 -5.49
C ARG A 108 0.59 -3.76 -4.17
N PHE A 109 1.53 -4.01 -3.27
CA PHE A 109 1.55 -3.37 -1.97
C PHE A 109 2.91 -2.75 -1.66
N LEU A 110 2.85 -1.54 -1.13
CA LEU A 110 3.82 -0.91 -0.26
C LEU A 110 3.23 -0.93 1.14
N PHE A 111 4.01 -0.64 2.18
CA PHE A 111 3.44 -0.43 3.51
C PHE A 111 4.21 0.63 4.30
N CYS A 112 3.47 1.36 5.12
CA CYS A 112 4.03 2.25 6.11
C CYS A 112 3.87 1.63 7.50
N ALA A 113 4.98 1.50 8.21
CA ALA A 113 5.04 0.80 9.48
C ALA A 113 4.23 1.52 10.56
N ALA A 114 3.50 0.77 11.37
CA ALA A 114 2.90 1.23 12.60
C ALA A 114 3.98 1.31 13.70
N LEU A 115 3.95 2.36 14.51
CA LEU A 115 4.89 2.58 15.60
C LEU A 115 4.18 2.68 16.94
N PRO A 116 4.74 2.12 18.04
CA PRO A 116 4.09 2.03 19.34
C PRO A 116 4.20 3.33 20.17
N LEU A 117 3.87 4.47 19.57
CA LEU A 117 3.75 5.73 20.31
C LEU A 117 2.60 5.65 21.33
N PRO A 118 2.72 6.33 22.49
CA PRO A 118 3.67 7.38 22.81
C PRO A 118 5.03 6.93 23.35
N ASP A 119 5.36 5.63 23.40
CA ASP A 119 6.65 5.13 23.84
C ASP A 119 7.70 5.37 22.74
N VAL A 120 8.44 6.49 22.86
CA VAL A 120 9.40 6.95 21.83
C VAL A 120 10.56 5.98 21.64
N ASP A 121 11.06 5.37 22.71
CA ASP A 121 12.20 4.44 22.63
C ASP A 121 11.78 3.18 21.85
N ARG A 122 10.62 2.60 22.17
CA ARG A 122 10.09 1.46 21.41
C ARG A 122 9.69 1.83 19.99
N ALA A 123 9.19 3.04 19.79
CA ALA A 123 8.85 3.53 18.45
C ALA A 123 10.10 3.66 17.57
N LEU A 124 11.23 4.06 18.15
CA LEU A 124 12.51 4.13 17.45
C LEU A 124 13.03 2.73 17.08
N GLU A 125 13.03 1.80 18.04
CA GLU A 125 13.40 0.40 17.81
C GLU A 125 12.54 -0.26 16.72
N GLU A 126 11.24 -0.01 16.74
CA GLU A 126 10.33 -0.55 15.74
C GLU A 126 10.52 0.10 14.35
N ALA A 127 10.78 1.42 14.30
CA ALA A 127 11.08 2.12 13.06
C ALA A 127 12.36 1.59 12.40
N GLU A 128 13.42 1.34 13.20
CA GLU A 128 14.67 0.72 12.73
C GLU A 128 14.38 -0.66 12.13
N TYR A 129 13.69 -1.52 12.87
CA TYR A 129 13.38 -2.87 12.40
C TYR A 129 12.52 -2.86 11.13
N ALA A 130 11.47 -2.05 11.11
CA ALA A 130 10.56 -2.01 9.98
C ALA A 130 11.22 -1.47 8.69
N LEU A 131 12.00 -0.39 8.79
CA LEU A 131 12.64 0.22 7.64
C LEU A 131 13.86 -0.57 7.16
N GLU A 132 14.68 -1.14 8.08
CA GLU A 132 15.93 -1.78 7.71
C GLU A 132 15.81 -3.29 7.45
N VAL A 133 14.91 -3.96 8.16
CA VAL A 133 14.76 -5.42 8.08
C VAL A 133 13.55 -5.83 7.27
N LEU A 134 12.39 -5.22 7.54
CA LEU A 134 11.15 -5.58 6.84
C LEU A 134 10.99 -4.86 5.49
N GLY A 135 11.77 -3.80 5.23
CA GLY A 135 11.68 -3.03 4.00
C GLY A 135 10.40 -2.21 3.89
N ALA A 136 9.96 -1.60 5.01
CA ALA A 136 8.88 -0.64 5.00
C ALA A 136 9.20 0.56 4.09
N ASP A 137 8.20 1.09 3.41
CA ASP A 137 8.34 2.21 2.47
C ASP A 137 8.20 3.57 3.16
N GLY A 138 7.85 3.56 4.44
CA GLY A 138 7.69 4.71 5.30
C GLY A 138 7.14 4.30 6.65
N VAL A 139 6.64 5.27 7.40
CA VAL A 139 5.96 5.05 8.68
C VAL A 139 4.58 5.72 8.69
N LYS A 140 3.64 5.16 9.44
CA LYS A 140 2.34 5.77 9.71
C LYS A 140 2.33 6.33 11.12
N LEU A 141 2.04 7.62 11.27
CA LEU A 141 1.92 8.29 12.56
C LEU A 141 0.51 8.84 12.75
N ALA A 142 -0.02 8.69 13.95
CA ALA A 142 -1.28 9.32 14.31
C ALA A 142 -1.11 10.82 14.56
N SER A 143 -2.19 11.60 14.42
CA SER A 143 -2.23 13.02 14.80
C SER A 143 -1.79 13.24 16.23
N ASN A 144 -2.20 12.33 17.11
CA ASN A 144 -1.75 12.24 18.49
C ASN A 144 -1.73 10.78 18.95
N SER A 145 -0.92 10.48 19.96
CA SER A 145 -0.87 9.20 20.67
C SER A 145 -0.99 9.47 22.15
N ASP A 146 -2.13 9.15 22.74
CA ASP A 146 -2.47 9.44 24.14
C ASP A 146 -2.25 10.92 24.52
N GLY A 147 -2.58 11.84 23.61
CA GLY A 147 -2.43 13.29 23.80
C GLY A 147 -1.04 13.85 23.45
N GLN A 148 -0.06 13.04 23.11
CA GLN A 148 1.21 13.47 22.55
C GLN A 148 1.03 13.75 21.05
N TYR A 149 1.01 15.01 20.66
CA TYR A 149 0.79 15.42 19.26
C TYR A 149 2.08 15.41 18.45
N LEU A 150 1.94 15.18 17.14
CA LEU A 150 3.05 15.39 16.21
C LEU A 150 3.59 16.82 16.38
N GLY A 151 4.91 16.94 16.44
CA GLY A 151 5.60 18.20 16.74
C GLY A 151 5.99 18.35 18.20
N ASP A 152 5.57 17.45 19.10
CA ASP A 152 6.08 17.41 20.46
C ASP A 152 7.60 17.20 20.43
N PRO A 153 8.39 17.99 21.19
CA PRO A 153 9.84 17.84 21.27
C PRO A 153 10.32 16.46 21.76
N GLU A 154 9.52 15.72 22.50
CA GLU A 154 9.83 14.34 22.90
C GLU A 154 9.95 13.39 21.70
N LEU A 155 9.31 13.73 20.58
CA LEU A 155 9.40 12.97 19.34
C LEU A 155 10.68 13.27 18.52
N ASP A 156 11.50 14.23 18.93
CA ASP A 156 12.70 14.66 18.19
C ASP A 156 13.68 13.50 17.90
N PRO A 157 13.95 12.54 18.81
CA PRO A 157 14.81 11.39 18.49
C PRO A 157 14.26 10.56 17.31
N LEU A 158 12.96 10.30 17.29
CA LEU A 158 12.30 9.59 16.20
C LEU A 158 12.34 10.41 14.90
N MET A 159 12.04 11.71 14.95
CA MET A 159 12.07 12.59 13.77
C MET A 159 13.49 12.69 13.18
N ALA A 160 14.53 12.76 14.03
CA ALA A 160 15.91 12.77 13.58
C ALA A 160 16.30 11.46 12.86
N TYR A 161 15.92 10.32 13.41
CA TYR A 161 16.14 9.02 12.77
C TYR A 161 15.43 8.93 11.41
N LEU A 162 14.14 9.24 11.38
CA LEU A 162 13.34 9.21 10.16
C LEU A 162 13.87 10.19 9.10
N ASN A 163 14.34 11.37 9.51
CA ASN A 163 14.98 12.33 8.61
C ASN A 163 16.27 11.75 7.99
N GLY A 164 17.12 11.09 8.79
CA GLY A 164 18.33 10.42 8.29
C GLY A 164 18.03 9.34 7.25
N ARG A 165 16.86 8.75 7.29
CA ARG A 165 16.35 7.75 6.33
C ARG A 165 15.57 8.37 5.16
N LYS A 166 15.35 9.70 5.17
CA LYS A 166 14.48 10.41 4.20
C LYS A 166 13.08 9.78 4.12
N ALA A 167 12.57 9.34 5.26
CA ALA A 167 11.37 8.56 5.36
C ALA A 167 10.13 9.35 4.93
N VAL A 168 9.17 8.64 4.33
CA VAL A 168 7.81 9.12 4.14
C VAL A 168 7.02 8.86 5.42
N ILE A 169 6.34 9.88 5.92
CA ILE A 169 5.41 9.79 7.03
C ILE A 169 3.99 9.97 6.49
N ILE A 170 3.18 8.93 6.55
CA ILE A 170 1.74 9.06 6.33
C ILE A 170 1.10 9.39 7.67
N THR A 171 0.48 10.57 7.77
CA THR A 171 -0.27 10.92 8.97
C THR A 171 -1.71 10.41 8.86
N HIS A 172 -2.29 10.04 9.98
CA HIS A 172 -3.71 9.66 10.05
C HIS A 172 -4.32 10.23 11.33
N PRO A 173 -5.54 10.75 11.27
CA PRO A 173 -6.22 11.25 12.47
C PRO A 173 -6.43 10.12 13.49
N HIS A 174 -6.47 10.54 14.75
CA HIS A 174 -6.91 9.77 15.88
C HIS A 174 -7.78 10.68 16.75
N LYS A 175 -8.69 10.12 17.52
CA LYS A 175 -9.54 10.90 18.41
C LYS A 175 -8.68 11.77 19.35
N PRO A 176 -9.15 12.97 19.73
CA PRO A 176 -8.50 13.74 20.78
C PRO A 176 -8.55 12.99 22.11
N SER A 177 -7.53 13.15 22.94
CA SER A 177 -7.46 12.53 24.28
C SER A 177 -8.57 12.99 25.24
N ALA A 178 -9.19 14.13 24.95
CA ALA A 178 -10.32 14.68 25.71
C ALA A 178 -11.43 15.15 24.78
N VAL A 179 -12.41 14.30 24.54
CA VAL A 179 -13.62 14.61 23.77
C VAL A 179 -14.73 15.03 24.72
N ASN A 180 -15.39 16.14 24.43
CA ASN A 180 -16.65 16.47 25.10
C ASN A 180 -17.80 15.73 24.40
N GLU A 181 -18.08 14.52 24.83
CA GLU A 181 -19.12 13.65 24.27
C GLU A 181 -20.51 14.31 24.18
N LYS A 182 -20.79 15.29 25.04
CA LYS A 182 -22.07 16.03 25.03
C LYS A 182 -22.21 16.95 23.83
N LEU A 183 -21.09 17.44 23.26
CA LEU A 183 -21.11 18.35 22.12
C LEU A 183 -21.21 17.64 20.78
N ILE A 184 -20.76 16.37 20.71
CA ILE A 184 -20.61 15.64 19.44
C ILE A 184 -21.46 14.35 19.42
N ALA A 185 -22.35 14.17 20.41
CA ALA A 185 -23.11 12.93 20.60
C ALA A 185 -24.01 12.51 19.42
N ALA A 186 -24.20 13.34 18.41
CA ALA A 186 -25.08 13.07 17.28
C ALA A 186 -24.34 12.59 15.99
N VAL A 187 -23.00 12.67 15.96
CA VAL A 187 -22.22 12.30 14.76
C VAL A 187 -20.96 11.53 15.16
N PRO A 188 -20.48 10.60 14.30
CA PRO A 188 -19.21 9.93 14.51
C PRO A 188 -18.05 10.92 14.60
N LEU A 189 -17.01 10.63 15.40
CA LEU A 189 -15.82 11.47 15.55
C LEU A 189 -15.12 11.76 14.22
N ALA A 190 -15.13 10.79 13.30
CA ALA A 190 -14.58 10.94 11.97
C ALA A 190 -15.19 12.10 11.16
N SER A 191 -16.43 12.51 11.47
CA SER A 191 -17.12 13.58 10.74
C SER A 191 -16.54 14.98 11.00
N TYR A 192 -15.90 15.20 12.14
CA TYR A 192 -15.34 16.51 12.53
C TYR A 192 -13.99 16.40 13.22
N GLU A 193 -13.89 15.57 14.26
CA GLU A 193 -12.70 15.53 15.12
C GLU A 193 -11.47 15.08 14.34
N TYR A 194 -11.60 14.16 13.38
CA TYR A 194 -10.48 13.72 12.54
C TYR A 194 -9.86 14.88 11.76
N LEU A 195 -10.70 15.73 11.17
CA LEU A 195 -10.22 16.89 10.43
C LEU A 195 -9.58 17.93 11.38
N ALA A 196 -10.17 18.12 12.56
CA ALA A 196 -9.64 19.01 13.58
C ALA A 196 -8.30 18.51 14.14
N GLU A 197 -8.17 17.22 14.42
CA GLU A 197 -6.96 16.60 14.97
C GLU A 197 -5.81 16.59 13.97
N THR A 198 -6.07 16.24 12.71
CA THR A 198 -5.06 16.38 11.65
C THR A 198 -4.55 17.82 11.58
N THR A 199 -5.47 18.79 11.56
CA THR A 199 -5.09 20.21 11.48
C THR A 199 -4.28 20.64 12.69
N ARG A 200 -4.68 20.22 13.89
CA ARG A 200 -3.96 20.51 15.15
C ARG A 200 -2.54 19.96 15.12
N ALA A 201 -2.38 18.70 14.70
CA ALA A 201 -1.08 18.04 14.61
C ALA A 201 -0.14 18.75 13.64
N ILE A 202 -0.63 19.09 12.45
CA ILE A 202 0.21 19.77 11.43
C ILE A 202 0.57 21.19 11.85
N LEU A 203 -0.35 21.95 12.45
CA LEU A 203 -0.04 23.26 12.99
C LEU A 203 0.95 23.19 14.16
N ASN A 204 0.88 22.14 15.00
CA ASN A 204 1.86 21.91 16.06
C ASN A 204 3.24 21.59 15.50
N MET A 205 3.34 20.74 14.46
CA MET A 205 4.61 20.48 13.76
C MET A 205 5.20 21.77 13.18
N MET A 206 4.38 22.63 12.55
CA MET A 206 4.81 23.93 12.04
C MET A 206 5.27 24.86 13.17
N ALA A 207 4.52 24.95 14.28
CA ALA A 207 4.87 25.80 15.41
C ALA A 207 6.22 25.45 16.04
N HIS A 208 6.68 24.22 15.88
CA HIS A 208 7.98 23.74 16.34
C HIS A 208 9.02 23.63 15.21
N ASP A 209 8.71 24.16 14.01
CA ASP A 209 9.57 24.09 12.82
C ASP A 209 10.12 22.69 12.51
N VAL A 210 9.30 21.66 12.73
CA VAL A 210 9.74 20.26 12.58
C VAL A 210 10.32 19.99 11.21
N LEU A 211 9.64 20.42 10.14
CA LEU A 211 10.08 20.16 8.76
C LEU A 211 11.20 21.10 8.29
N VAL A 212 11.49 22.15 9.02
CA VAL A 212 12.69 22.97 8.84
C VAL A 212 13.89 22.32 9.52
N ARG A 213 13.70 21.80 10.74
CA ARG A 213 14.74 21.08 11.48
C ARG A 213 15.08 19.72 10.87
N TYR A 214 14.11 19.08 10.27
CA TYR A 214 14.22 17.75 9.65
C TYR A 214 13.81 17.82 8.17
N PRO A 215 14.66 18.42 7.31
CA PRO A 215 14.27 18.81 5.96
C PRO A 215 14.16 17.67 4.94
N ASP A 216 14.65 16.48 5.24
CA ASP A 216 14.54 15.32 4.36
C ASP A 216 13.25 14.51 4.59
N LEU A 217 12.48 14.83 5.65
CA LEU A 217 11.17 14.23 5.88
C LEU A 217 10.16 14.66 4.81
N LYS A 218 9.27 13.76 4.46
CA LYS A 218 8.12 13.99 3.60
C LYS A 218 6.87 13.55 4.35
N VAL A 219 5.93 14.44 4.55
CA VAL A 219 4.74 14.18 5.37
C VAL A 219 3.49 14.25 4.51
N VAL A 220 2.72 13.18 4.47
CA VAL A 220 1.42 13.11 3.79
C VAL A 220 0.32 13.45 4.78
N VAL A 221 -0.44 14.50 4.47
CA VAL A 221 -1.58 14.99 5.25
C VAL A 221 -2.86 14.47 4.61
N PRO A 222 -3.72 13.75 5.33
CA PRO A 222 -4.90 13.12 4.76
C PRO A 222 -6.07 14.08 4.55
N HIS A 223 -7.09 13.59 3.84
CA HIS A 223 -8.42 14.17 3.71
C HIS A 223 -8.39 15.62 3.16
N CYS A 224 -7.77 15.81 1.98
CA CYS A 224 -7.66 17.12 1.32
C CYS A 224 -7.03 18.21 2.20
N GLY A 225 -6.09 17.83 3.08
CA GLY A 225 -5.48 18.78 4.03
C GLY A 225 -6.39 19.16 5.20
N SER A 226 -7.53 18.50 5.36
CA SER A 226 -8.43 18.68 6.49
C SER A 226 -8.90 20.15 6.63
N PHE A 227 -8.80 20.78 7.80
CA PHE A 227 -9.10 22.21 7.99
C PHE A 227 -7.87 23.12 7.82
N LEU A 228 -6.72 22.58 7.43
CA LEU A 228 -5.47 23.34 7.33
C LEU A 228 -5.59 24.55 6.39
N PRO A 229 -6.17 24.45 5.17
CA PRO A 229 -6.31 25.59 4.29
C PRO A 229 -7.07 26.78 4.93
N GLY A 230 -8.14 26.49 5.65
CA GLY A 230 -8.94 27.50 6.34
C GLY A 230 -8.30 28.04 7.62
N ALA A 231 -7.49 27.24 8.33
CA ALA A 231 -6.84 27.64 9.58
C ALA A 231 -5.55 28.42 9.36
N LEU A 232 -4.83 28.17 8.27
CA LEU A 232 -3.50 28.68 8.00
C LEU A 232 -3.42 30.22 7.91
N PRO A 233 -4.37 30.93 7.27
CA PRO A 233 -4.33 32.41 7.24
C PRO A 233 -4.36 33.04 8.63
N ARG A 234 -5.16 32.48 9.55
CA ARG A 234 -5.21 32.94 10.93
C ARG A 234 -3.91 32.62 11.68
N PHE A 235 -3.38 31.41 11.50
CA PHE A 235 -2.09 31.00 12.08
C PHE A 235 -0.98 31.96 11.64
N LYS A 236 -0.78 32.17 10.33
CA LYS A 236 0.20 33.10 9.77
C LYS A 236 0.03 34.53 10.29
N GLY A 237 -1.21 35.00 10.40
CA GLY A 237 -1.50 36.36 10.88
C GLY A 237 -1.16 36.60 12.35
N LEU A 238 -1.17 35.55 13.18
CA LEU A 238 -0.84 35.66 14.61
C LEU A 238 0.65 35.52 14.91
N LEU A 239 1.43 34.83 14.06
CA LEU A 239 2.85 34.53 14.30
C LEU A 239 3.68 35.78 14.63
N PRO A 240 3.62 36.89 13.88
CA PRO A 240 4.44 38.10 14.19
C PRO A 240 4.15 38.68 15.58
N VAL A 241 2.89 38.67 15.98
CA VAL A 241 2.48 39.17 17.30
C VAL A 241 2.95 38.27 18.42
N MET A 242 2.81 36.96 18.25
CA MET A 242 3.23 35.94 19.23
C MET A 242 4.74 35.94 19.41
N THR A 243 5.49 36.02 18.31
CA THR A 243 6.95 36.10 18.31
C THR A 243 7.45 37.39 18.97
N ALA A 244 6.87 38.54 18.61
CA ALA A 244 7.24 39.85 19.20
C ALA A 244 7.00 39.91 20.72
N ARG A 245 6.04 39.14 21.22
CA ARG A 245 5.74 39.03 22.65
C ARG A 245 6.52 37.93 23.38
N GLY A 246 7.36 37.19 22.66
CA GLY A 246 8.17 36.09 23.22
C GLY A 246 7.37 34.83 23.60
N TYR A 247 6.15 34.68 23.07
CA TYR A 247 5.32 33.49 23.34
C TYR A 247 5.73 32.28 22.49
N MET A 248 6.42 32.52 21.35
CA MET A 248 6.96 31.47 20.50
C MET A 248 8.17 31.97 19.72
N GLN A 249 8.95 31.05 19.18
CA GLN A 249 10.04 31.36 18.26
C GLN A 249 9.49 31.72 16.87
N PRO A 250 10.27 32.44 16.04
CA PRO A 250 9.92 32.61 14.62
C PRO A 250 9.73 31.25 13.95
N VAL A 251 8.73 31.15 13.07
CA VAL A 251 8.39 29.92 12.32
C VAL A 251 8.44 30.22 10.84
N ASP A 252 9.12 29.39 10.06
CA ASP A 252 9.08 29.42 8.60
C ASP A 252 7.95 28.54 8.06
N VAL A 253 6.76 29.14 7.96
CA VAL A 253 5.56 28.42 7.50
C VAL A 253 5.71 27.91 6.06
N GLU A 254 6.32 28.69 5.19
CA GLU A 254 6.47 28.30 3.78
C GLU A 254 7.44 27.12 3.62
N ALA A 255 8.55 27.12 4.35
CA ALA A 255 9.48 26.00 4.36
C ALA A 255 8.86 24.72 4.93
N ASN A 256 7.99 24.82 5.95
CA ASN A 256 7.22 23.68 6.45
C ASN A 256 6.21 23.19 5.41
N LEU A 257 5.43 24.07 4.78
CA LEU A 257 4.44 23.72 3.78
C LEU A 257 5.07 23.00 2.56
N ALA A 258 6.24 23.46 2.12
CA ALA A 258 6.94 22.89 0.97
C ALA A 258 7.34 21.42 1.12
N ARG A 259 7.18 20.84 2.32
CA ARG A 259 7.49 19.43 2.64
C ARG A 259 6.25 18.58 2.84
N LEU A 260 5.06 19.21 2.82
CA LEU A 260 3.80 18.51 2.97
C LEU A 260 3.29 18.03 1.61
N TYR A 261 2.79 16.82 1.63
CA TYR A 261 1.99 16.22 0.57
C TYR A 261 0.56 16.05 1.09
N PHE A 262 -0.41 15.93 0.21
CA PHE A 262 -1.80 15.86 0.60
C PHE A 262 -2.52 14.79 -0.21
N ASP A 263 -3.23 13.89 0.48
CA ASP A 263 -4.08 12.95 -0.24
C ASP A 263 -5.51 13.47 -0.40
N LEU A 264 -6.22 12.88 -1.34
CA LEU A 264 -7.59 13.21 -1.67
C LEU A 264 -8.60 12.19 -1.12
N ALA A 265 -8.23 11.44 -0.06
CA ALA A 265 -9.14 10.50 0.59
C ALA A 265 -10.38 11.20 1.16
N GLY A 266 -11.48 10.47 1.24
CA GLY A 266 -12.74 11.01 1.72
C GLY A 266 -13.47 11.84 0.66
N ALA A 267 -13.97 13.01 1.04
CA ALA A 267 -14.81 13.85 0.17
C ALA A 267 -13.98 14.90 -0.58
N ALA A 268 -13.27 14.50 -1.64
CA ALA A 268 -12.58 15.43 -2.55
C ALA A 268 -13.61 16.19 -3.43
N THR A 269 -14.30 17.18 -2.84
CA THR A 269 -15.22 18.07 -3.54
C THR A 269 -14.45 19.15 -4.30
N ASP A 270 -15.12 19.86 -5.22
CA ASP A 270 -14.52 20.97 -5.94
C ASP A 270 -14.01 22.05 -4.98
N ASP A 271 -14.79 22.42 -3.97
CA ASP A 271 -14.41 23.41 -2.93
C ASP A 271 -13.18 22.93 -2.12
N ALA A 272 -13.08 21.64 -1.82
CA ALA A 272 -11.94 21.08 -1.09
C ALA A 272 -10.66 21.13 -1.94
N ILE A 273 -10.76 20.81 -3.24
CA ILE A 273 -9.64 20.88 -4.18
C ILE A 273 -9.19 22.35 -4.34
N GLU A 274 -10.12 23.29 -4.54
CA GLU A 274 -9.79 24.71 -4.64
C GLU A 274 -9.11 25.23 -3.36
N SER A 275 -9.64 24.88 -2.20
CA SER A 275 -9.03 25.24 -0.92
C SER A 275 -7.62 24.68 -0.76
N LEU A 276 -7.42 23.41 -1.12
CA LEU A 276 -6.13 22.74 -1.05
C LEU A 276 -5.09 23.43 -1.95
N LEU A 277 -5.47 23.80 -3.18
CA LEU A 277 -4.60 24.51 -4.12
C LEU A 277 -4.15 25.91 -3.64
N THR A 278 -4.76 26.46 -2.59
CA THR A 278 -4.29 27.70 -1.97
C THR A 278 -3.05 27.50 -1.10
N ILE A 279 -2.69 26.28 -0.73
CA ILE A 279 -1.61 25.99 0.21
C ILE A 279 -0.58 25.00 -0.35
N THR A 280 -0.81 24.40 -1.51
CA THR A 280 0.11 23.42 -2.09
C THR A 280 0.13 23.47 -3.61
N GLU A 281 1.19 22.91 -4.19
CA GLU A 281 1.35 22.73 -5.62
C GLU A 281 0.76 21.39 -6.09
N PRO A 282 0.30 21.28 -7.35
CA PRO A 282 -0.25 20.05 -7.90
C PRO A 282 0.68 18.82 -7.76
N SER A 283 1.99 19.02 -7.77
CA SER A 283 3.00 17.97 -7.60
C SER A 283 3.02 17.31 -6.23
N HIS A 284 2.37 17.89 -5.24
CA HIS A 284 2.26 17.40 -3.87
C HIS A 284 0.88 16.81 -3.54
N ILE A 285 -0.02 16.69 -4.53
CA ILE A 285 -1.34 16.11 -4.35
C ILE A 285 -1.30 14.63 -4.78
N LEU A 286 -1.89 13.76 -3.98
CA LEU A 286 -1.85 12.30 -4.12
C LEU A 286 -3.27 11.73 -4.12
N TYR A 287 -3.47 10.58 -4.71
CA TYR A 287 -4.72 9.84 -4.58
C TYR A 287 -4.71 8.97 -3.33
N GLY A 288 -5.79 9.04 -2.55
CA GLY A 288 -6.11 8.16 -1.44
C GLY A 288 -7.57 7.71 -1.50
N SER A 289 -7.87 6.47 -1.15
CA SER A 289 -9.22 5.91 -1.15
C SER A 289 -9.89 5.89 0.21
N ASP A 290 -9.15 5.71 1.27
CA ASP A 290 -9.63 5.38 2.61
C ASP A 290 -10.33 4.01 2.68
N TYR A 291 -9.95 3.09 1.78
CA TYR A 291 -10.44 1.71 1.81
C TYR A 291 -9.91 0.97 3.06
N PRO A 292 -10.72 0.20 3.79
CA PRO A 292 -12.08 -0.25 3.50
C PRO A 292 -13.20 0.54 4.22
N TYR A 293 -12.91 1.70 4.81
CA TYR A 293 -13.91 2.49 5.53
C TYR A 293 -15.03 3.01 4.62
N VAL A 294 -14.77 3.12 3.35
CA VAL A 294 -15.78 3.38 2.32
C VAL A 294 -15.94 2.12 1.45
N ALA A 295 -17.18 1.73 1.16
CA ALA A 295 -17.48 0.55 0.37
C ALA A 295 -16.90 0.65 -1.06
N ALA A 296 -16.30 -0.43 -1.56
CA ALA A 296 -15.63 -0.48 -2.86
C ALA A 296 -16.45 0.08 -4.05
N PRO A 297 -17.74 -0.22 -4.22
CA PRO A 297 -18.53 0.36 -5.33
C PRO A 297 -18.65 1.89 -5.27
N ALA A 298 -18.73 2.46 -4.05
CA ALA A 298 -18.78 3.90 -3.86
C ALA A 298 -17.42 4.54 -4.19
N LEU A 299 -16.31 3.93 -3.77
CA LEU A 299 -14.96 4.39 -4.08
C LEU A 299 -14.65 4.36 -5.58
N ILE A 300 -15.06 3.31 -6.30
CA ILE A 300 -14.89 3.20 -7.74
C ILE A 300 -15.65 4.32 -8.47
N SER A 301 -16.87 4.60 -8.03
CA SER A 301 -17.70 5.70 -8.58
C SER A 301 -17.09 7.07 -8.25
N ALA A 302 -16.65 7.28 -7.01
CA ALA A 302 -16.04 8.52 -6.56
C ALA A 302 -14.74 8.82 -7.33
N LYS A 303 -13.89 7.80 -7.54
CA LYS A 303 -12.65 7.92 -8.30
C LYS A 303 -12.88 8.36 -9.74
N LYS A 304 -13.88 7.78 -10.44
CA LYS A 304 -14.27 8.21 -11.80
C LYS A 304 -14.73 9.67 -11.84
N SER A 305 -15.49 10.10 -10.82
CA SER A 305 -15.92 11.49 -10.69
C SER A 305 -14.73 12.42 -10.39
N LEU A 306 -13.79 11.95 -9.59
CA LEU A 306 -12.57 12.71 -9.25
C LEU A 306 -11.71 13.00 -10.49
N GLU A 307 -11.55 12.04 -11.41
CA GLU A 307 -10.81 12.26 -12.67
C GLU A 307 -11.36 13.48 -13.44
N SER A 308 -12.69 13.59 -13.55
CA SER A 308 -13.34 14.71 -14.23
C SER A 308 -13.18 16.04 -13.48
N ARG A 309 -13.22 16.02 -12.14
CA ARG A 309 -13.02 17.21 -11.30
C ARG A 309 -11.59 17.70 -11.40
N LEU A 310 -10.59 16.83 -11.28
CA LEU A 310 -9.20 17.20 -11.42
C LEU A 310 -8.95 17.92 -12.73
N ALA A 311 -9.45 17.39 -13.84
CA ALA A 311 -9.33 18.03 -15.15
C ALA A 311 -10.02 19.41 -15.20
N ALA A 312 -11.17 19.59 -14.54
CA ALA A 312 -11.88 20.86 -14.46
C ALA A 312 -11.10 21.94 -13.68
N HIS A 313 -10.29 21.52 -12.70
CA HIS A 313 -9.37 22.39 -11.94
C HIS A 313 -7.99 22.55 -12.61
N GLY A 314 -7.80 22.05 -13.85
CA GLY A 314 -6.52 22.14 -14.58
C GLY A 314 -5.44 21.21 -14.05
N LEU A 315 -5.81 20.20 -13.26
CA LEU A 315 -4.91 19.17 -12.74
C LEU A 315 -4.87 17.98 -13.71
N ASP A 316 -3.68 17.45 -14.00
CA ASP A 316 -3.56 16.22 -14.77
C ASP A 316 -3.85 15.03 -13.85
N PRO A 317 -4.91 14.22 -14.12
CA PRO A 317 -5.18 13.03 -13.33
C PRO A 317 -4.00 12.06 -13.26
N LYS A 318 -3.16 12.02 -14.30
CA LYS A 318 -1.96 11.19 -14.33
C LYS A 318 -0.98 11.56 -13.22
N ASP A 319 -0.76 12.84 -12.99
CA ASP A 319 0.12 13.31 -11.91
C ASP A 319 -0.40 12.83 -10.56
N ILE A 320 -1.68 13.03 -10.30
CA ILE A 320 -2.33 12.75 -9.00
C ILE A 320 -2.42 11.24 -8.73
N PHE A 321 -2.81 10.45 -9.73
CA PHE A 321 -2.99 9.00 -9.55
C PHE A 321 -1.68 8.20 -9.67
N THR A 322 -0.63 8.77 -10.28
CA THR A 322 0.56 7.98 -10.63
C THR A 322 1.88 8.69 -10.29
N ASP A 323 2.16 9.82 -10.96
CA ASP A 323 3.53 10.36 -11.01
C ASP A 323 3.97 10.97 -9.67
N ASN A 324 3.05 11.59 -8.93
CA ASN A 324 3.34 12.19 -7.63
C ASN A 324 3.71 11.13 -6.59
N ALA A 325 2.96 10.03 -6.52
CA ALA A 325 3.26 8.92 -5.64
C ALA A 325 4.59 8.24 -6.01
N ALA A 326 4.88 8.08 -7.32
CA ALA A 326 6.15 7.55 -7.78
C ALA A 326 7.34 8.45 -7.37
N ARG A 327 7.18 9.77 -7.41
CA ARG A 327 8.21 10.71 -6.93
C ARG A 327 8.38 10.66 -5.41
N LEU A 328 7.27 10.48 -4.67
CA LEU A 328 7.28 10.45 -3.21
C LEU A 328 8.00 9.22 -2.66
N PHE A 329 7.64 8.03 -3.14
CA PHE A 329 8.17 6.75 -2.67
C PHE A 329 9.44 6.30 -3.40
N GLY A 330 9.91 7.06 -4.38
CA GLY A 330 11.04 6.73 -5.25
C GLY A 330 10.60 6.02 -6.52
N ALA A 331 11.38 6.17 -7.60
CA ALA A 331 11.09 5.61 -8.94
C ALA A 331 11.08 4.07 -8.96
N ASP A 332 11.47 3.43 -7.86
CA ASP A 332 11.40 1.98 -7.64
C ASP A 332 10.07 1.50 -7.01
N ILE A 333 8.98 2.31 -7.06
CA ILE A 333 7.68 1.64 -7.15
C ILE A 333 7.82 0.81 -8.42
N PRO A 334 7.92 -0.53 -8.34
CA PRO A 334 8.16 -1.30 -9.55
C PRO A 334 7.02 -1.01 -10.51
N VAL A 335 7.25 -0.11 -11.49
CA VAL A 335 6.45 -0.04 -12.71
C VAL A 335 6.85 -1.29 -13.49
N ARG A 336 6.70 -2.44 -12.80
CA ARG A 336 6.65 -3.70 -13.47
C ARG A 336 5.28 -3.71 -14.12
N ALA A 337 5.27 -3.34 -15.41
CA ALA A 337 4.27 -3.97 -16.25
C ALA A 337 4.14 -5.40 -15.71
N TYR A 338 2.94 -5.83 -15.31
CA TYR A 338 2.71 -7.27 -15.24
C TYR A 338 3.19 -7.78 -16.59
N GLY A 339 4.41 -8.30 -16.60
CA GLY A 339 4.84 -9.11 -17.68
C GLY A 339 3.71 -10.11 -17.85
N GLU A 340 3.27 -10.30 -19.07
CA GLU A 340 2.26 -11.30 -19.38
C GLU A 340 2.54 -12.52 -18.51
N ARG A 341 1.50 -12.98 -17.79
CA ARG A 341 1.62 -14.21 -16.99
C ARG A 341 2.32 -15.24 -17.85
N ILE A 342 3.37 -15.83 -17.39
CA ILE A 342 3.95 -16.97 -18.11
C ILE A 342 3.03 -18.14 -17.83
N VAL A 343 2.36 -18.57 -18.87
CA VAL A 343 1.61 -19.82 -18.88
C VAL A 343 2.36 -20.77 -19.80
N ARG A 344 2.94 -21.80 -19.24
CA ARG A 344 3.83 -22.73 -19.95
C ARG A 344 3.36 -24.17 -19.74
N LEU A 345 3.43 -24.95 -20.80
CA LEU A 345 3.26 -26.39 -20.75
C LEU A 345 4.63 -27.07 -20.93
N ALA A 346 5.07 -27.78 -19.90
CA ALA A 346 6.22 -28.67 -20.01
C ALA A 346 5.75 -30.08 -20.40
N GLU A 347 6.29 -30.60 -21.47
CA GLU A 347 6.14 -32.01 -21.89
C GLU A 347 7.46 -32.74 -21.58
N ILE A 348 7.41 -33.74 -20.74
CA ILE A 348 8.58 -34.45 -20.23
C ILE A 348 8.41 -35.92 -20.49
N VAL A 349 9.44 -36.56 -21.06
CA VAL A 349 9.52 -38.03 -21.19
C VAL A 349 10.61 -38.54 -20.27
N VAL A 350 10.24 -39.41 -19.36
CA VAL A 350 11.11 -39.98 -18.33
C VAL A 350 11.49 -41.42 -18.68
N ASP A 351 12.69 -41.86 -18.31
CA ASP A 351 13.05 -43.26 -18.39
C ASP A 351 12.07 -44.11 -17.56
N PRO A 352 11.34 -45.07 -18.14
CA PRO A 352 10.40 -45.91 -17.44
C PRO A 352 10.97 -46.60 -16.20
N LYS A 353 12.29 -46.88 -16.20
CA LYS A 353 12.96 -47.52 -15.06
C LYS A 353 13.23 -46.58 -13.88
N ARG A 354 13.13 -45.28 -14.12
CA ARG A 354 13.40 -44.22 -13.14
C ARG A 354 12.15 -43.41 -12.83
N LEU A 355 10.98 -43.87 -13.29
CA LEU A 355 9.74 -43.08 -13.19
C LEU A 355 9.36 -42.77 -11.75
N ASP A 356 9.43 -43.75 -10.84
CA ASP A 356 9.06 -43.56 -9.44
C ASP A 356 9.99 -42.55 -8.72
N ASP A 357 11.30 -42.62 -9.00
CA ASP A 357 12.28 -41.65 -8.49
C ASP A 357 11.97 -40.25 -9.01
N TYR A 358 11.68 -40.11 -10.29
CA TYR A 358 11.31 -38.84 -10.88
C TYR A 358 10.05 -38.24 -10.28
N LEU A 359 9.01 -39.04 -10.08
CA LEU A 359 7.74 -38.59 -9.49
C LEU A 359 7.93 -38.11 -8.06
N ALA A 360 8.85 -38.71 -7.28
CA ALA A 360 9.18 -38.24 -5.92
C ALA A 360 9.79 -36.83 -5.97
N PHE A 361 10.76 -36.56 -6.84
CA PHE A 361 11.36 -35.23 -7.03
C PHE A 361 10.33 -34.21 -7.54
N ALA A 362 9.50 -34.59 -8.50
CA ALA A 362 8.48 -33.70 -9.07
C ALA A 362 7.43 -33.30 -8.02
N LYS A 363 7.01 -34.24 -7.17
CA LYS A 363 6.09 -33.98 -6.08
C LYS A 363 6.72 -33.05 -5.04
N GLU A 364 7.97 -33.28 -4.66
CA GLU A 364 8.68 -32.44 -3.68
C GLU A 364 8.76 -31.00 -4.19
N VAL A 365 9.30 -30.78 -5.41
CA VAL A 365 9.49 -29.43 -5.94
C VAL A 365 8.15 -28.71 -6.10
N GLY A 366 7.12 -29.39 -6.64
CA GLY A 366 5.80 -28.78 -6.80
C GLY A 366 5.16 -28.38 -5.48
N THR A 367 5.27 -29.23 -4.45
CA THR A 367 4.73 -28.93 -3.11
C THR A 367 5.44 -27.74 -2.47
N VAL A 368 6.79 -27.72 -2.49
CA VAL A 368 7.59 -26.65 -1.89
C VAL A 368 7.35 -25.34 -2.64
N SER A 369 7.40 -25.35 -3.97
CA SER A 369 7.19 -24.15 -4.78
C SER A 369 5.82 -23.51 -4.53
N MET A 370 4.76 -24.32 -4.50
CA MET A 370 3.39 -23.83 -4.22
C MET A 370 3.24 -23.28 -2.80
N ALA A 371 4.01 -23.81 -1.84
CA ALA A 371 3.94 -23.37 -0.45
C ALA A 371 4.82 -22.14 -0.15
N THR A 372 5.94 -21.98 -0.85
CA THR A 372 6.97 -20.99 -0.45
C THR A 372 7.25 -19.90 -1.49
N GLU A 373 6.81 -20.08 -2.74
CA GLU A 373 7.09 -19.15 -3.82
C GLU A 373 5.83 -18.36 -4.22
N PRO A 374 5.73 -17.07 -3.80
CA PRO A 374 4.54 -16.25 -4.07
C PRO A 374 4.26 -16.02 -5.55
N GLY A 375 5.32 -16.00 -6.37
CA GLY A 375 5.23 -15.80 -7.81
C GLY A 375 4.83 -17.04 -8.60
N VAL A 376 4.78 -18.22 -7.98
CA VAL A 376 4.27 -19.47 -8.58
C VAL A 376 2.77 -19.54 -8.34
N ILE A 377 1.97 -19.19 -9.36
CA ILE A 377 0.51 -19.14 -9.26
C ILE A 377 -0.08 -20.56 -9.36
N GLY A 378 0.52 -21.43 -10.16
CA GLY A 378 0.05 -22.80 -10.32
C GLY A 378 1.12 -23.70 -10.94
N LEU A 379 1.25 -24.91 -10.39
CA LEU A 379 2.01 -26.03 -10.96
C LEU A 379 1.07 -27.24 -10.96
N PHE A 380 0.61 -27.61 -12.16
CA PHE A 380 -0.33 -28.71 -12.31
C PHE A 380 0.33 -29.85 -13.09
N SER A 381 0.80 -30.85 -12.37
CA SER A 381 1.48 -32.02 -12.95
C SER A 381 0.47 -33.12 -13.31
N MET A 382 0.54 -33.63 -14.54
CA MET A 382 -0.33 -34.64 -15.09
C MET A 382 0.49 -35.75 -15.69
N GLN A 383 0.06 -36.99 -15.53
CA GLN A 383 0.67 -38.15 -16.13
C GLN A 383 -0.23 -38.66 -17.28
N ASP A 384 0.35 -38.99 -18.42
CA ASP A 384 -0.37 -39.57 -19.53
C ASP A 384 -0.90 -40.96 -19.13
N LYS A 385 -2.19 -41.22 -19.38
CA LYS A 385 -2.84 -42.50 -19.01
C LYS A 385 -2.37 -43.70 -19.84
N ASP A 386 -2.04 -43.44 -21.09
CA ASP A 386 -1.64 -44.50 -22.03
C ASP A 386 -0.12 -44.75 -22.02
N ASN A 387 0.64 -43.69 -21.63
CA ASN A 387 2.08 -43.77 -21.45
C ASN A 387 2.53 -43.10 -20.17
N PRO A 388 2.58 -43.82 -19.03
CA PRO A 388 2.92 -43.23 -17.72
C PRO A 388 4.30 -42.54 -17.66
N SER A 389 5.22 -42.83 -18.57
CA SER A 389 6.50 -42.14 -18.62
C SER A 389 6.42 -40.73 -19.22
N LYS A 390 5.27 -40.35 -19.74
CA LYS A 390 5.02 -39.02 -20.30
C LYS A 390 4.30 -38.15 -19.30
N ILE A 391 4.95 -37.06 -18.90
CA ILE A 391 4.48 -36.12 -17.87
C ILE A 391 4.22 -34.78 -18.52
N TYR A 392 3.14 -34.14 -18.15
CA TYR A 392 2.81 -32.77 -18.51
C TYR A 392 2.76 -31.92 -17.26
N ILE A 393 3.36 -30.74 -17.29
CA ILE A 393 3.25 -29.78 -16.20
C ILE A 393 2.73 -28.47 -16.78
N LEU A 394 1.53 -28.05 -16.38
CA LEU A 394 1.06 -26.71 -16.63
C LEU A 394 1.62 -25.80 -15.54
N GLU A 395 2.46 -24.88 -15.96
CA GLU A 395 3.14 -23.91 -15.10
C GLU A 395 2.53 -22.53 -15.30
N VAL A 396 2.16 -21.86 -14.22
CA VAL A 396 1.63 -20.49 -14.24
C VAL A 396 2.44 -19.65 -13.27
N TYR A 397 3.15 -18.65 -13.79
CA TYR A 397 3.92 -17.70 -13.01
C TYR A 397 3.31 -16.32 -13.14
N ALA A 398 3.42 -15.51 -12.09
CA ALA A 398 2.92 -14.15 -12.03
C ALA A 398 3.50 -13.26 -13.13
N ASP A 399 4.80 -13.44 -13.42
CA ASP A 399 5.55 -12.75 -14.46
C ASP A 399 6.88 -13.45 -14.78
N ARG A 400 7.67 -12.86 -15.65
CA ARG A 400 9.01 -13.36 -16.03
C ARG A 400 9.97 -13.45 -14.85
N LEU A 401 9.87 -12.55 -13.89
CA LEU A 401 10.78 -12.51 -12.74
C LEU A 401 10.43 -13.58 -11.71
N ALA A 402 9.13 -13.86 -11.55
CA ALA A 402 8.68 -14.99 -10.74
C ALA A 402 9.24 -16.30 -11.29
N TYR A 403 9.19 -16.50 -12.61
CA TYR A 403 9.82 -17.64 -13.26
C TYR A 403 11.33 -17.66 -13.04
N GLU A 404 12.03 -16.54 -13.22
CA GLU A 404 13.47 -16.45 -13.01
C GLU A 404 13.88 -16.65 -11.54
N ALA A 405 13.04 -16.23 -10.60
CA ALA A 405 13.23 -16.51 -9.18
C ALA A 405 13.06 -18.01 -8.91
N HIS A 406 11.98 -18.62 -9.41
CA HIS A 406 11.69 -20.05 -9.28
C HIS A 406 12.87 -20.93 -9.70
N ILE A 407 13.41 -20.74 -10.90
CA ILE A 407 14.51 -21.56 -11.42
C ILE A 407 15.83 -21.39 -10.65
N ARG A 408 15.94 -20.37 -9.77
CA ARG A 408 17.11 -20.12 -8.90
C ARG A 408 16.95 -20.68 -7.50
N THR A 409 15.77 -21.17 -7.13
CA THR A 409 15.52 -21.72 -5.79
C THR A 409 16.34 -22.99 -5.54
N ALA A 410 16.63 -23.27 -4.27
CA ALA A 410 17.39 -24.47 -3.90
C ALA A 410 16.62 -25.75 -4.24
N HIS A 411 15.30 -25.77 -4.04
CA HIS A 411 14.46 -26.94 -4.33
C HIS A 411 14.31 -27.17 -5.84
N PHE A 412 14.21 -26.12 -6.66
CA PHE A 412 14.19 -26.30 -8.12
C PHE A 412 15.55 -26.83 -8.63
N ARG A 413 16.67 -26.30 -8.14
CA ARG A 413 18.00 -26.82 -8.50
C ARG A 413 18.15 -28.27 -8.09
N LYS A 414 17.77 -28.65 -6.87
CA LYS A 414 17.76 -30.04 -6.40
C LYS A 414 16.94 -30.94 -7.34
N TYR A 415 15.74 -30.51 -7.73
CA TYR A 415 14.94 -31.22 -8.70
C TYR A 415 15.65 -31.35 -10.05
N LYS A 416 16.16 -30.25 -10.59
CA LYS A 416 16.79 -30.21 -11.91
C LYS A 416 18.03 -31.09 -12.01
N GLU A 417 18.88 -31.05 -10.97
CA GLU A 417 20.10 -31.85 -10.87
C GLU A 417 19.78 -33.31 -10.60
N GLY A 418 18.86 -33.60 -9.68
CA GLY A 418 18.48 -34.94 -9.27
C GLY A 418 17.72 -35.74 -10.37
N THR A 419 17.12 -35.06 -11.34
CA THR A 419 16.35 -35.68 -12.42
C THR A 419 17.05 -35.65 -13.81
N ALA A 420 18.25 -35.05 -13.90
CA ALA A 420 18.91 -34.82 -15.18
C ALA A 420 19.18 -36.09 -15.97
N ASP A 421 19.51 -37.19 -15.29
CA ASP A 421 19.76 -38.50 -15.89
C ASP A 421 18.48 -39.34 -16.10
N MET A 422 17.33 -38.87 -15.61
CA MET A 422 16.04 -39.56 -15.73
C MET A 422 15.22 -39.05 -16.90
N VAL A 423 15.45 -37.80 -17.34
CA VAL A 423 14.68 -37.15 -18.39
C VAL A 423 15.27 -37.48 -19.77
N GLN A 424 14.50 -38.17 -20.60
CA GLN A 424 14.85 -38.50 -21.97
C GLN A 424 14.55 -37.38 -22.97
N SER A 425 13.48 -36.62 -22.71
CA SER A 425 13.16 -35.42 -23.48
C SER A 425 12.38 -34.40 -22.64
N LEU A 426 12.61 -33.13 -22.92
CA LEU A 426 11.88 -31.99 -22.33
C LEU A 426 11.56 -31.00 -23.44
N ARG A 427 10.28 -30.65 -23.54
CA ARG A 427 9.80 -29.59 -24.43
C ARG A 427 9.03 -28.57 -23.58
N LEU A 428 9.43 -27.31 -23.65
CA LEU A 428 8.72 -26.20 -23.01
C LEU A 428 7.94 -25.44 -24.07
N ILE A 429 6.64 -25.30 -23.87
CA ILE A 429 5.72 -24.62 -24.78
C ILE A 429 5.16 -23.39 -24.05
N ASP A 430 5.62 -22.21 -24.45
CA ASP A 430 5.03 -20.97 -23.97
C ASP A 430 3.66 -20.77 -24.63
N THR A 431 2.64 -20.44 -23.82
CA THR A 431 1.26 -20.31 -24.30
C THR A 431 0.72 -18.93 -23.93
N ALA A 432 -0.22 -18.43 -24.74
CA ALA A 432 -1.00 -17.24 -24.40
C ALA A 432 -2.39 -17.67 -23.91
N PRO A 433 -2.86 -17.23 -22.73
CA PRO A 433 -4.19 -17.58 -22.27
C PRO A 433 -5.24 -16.96 -23.19
N LEU A 434 -6.18 -17.78 -23.69
CA LEU A 434 -7.29 -17.32 -24.53
C LEU A 434 -8.39 -16.60 -23.70
N LEU A 435 -8.48 -16.90 -22.41
CA LEU A 435 -9.44 -16.35 -21.47
C LEU A 435 -8.73 -16.02 -20.15
N SER A 436 -8.96 -14.86 -19.58
CA SER A 436 -8.50 -14.49 -18.24
C SER A 436 -9.41 -15.10 -17.15
N ALA A 437 -9.52 -16.43 -17.08
CA ALA A 437 -10.19 -17.08 -15.99
C ALA A 437 -9.32 -16.96 -14.70
N LYS A 438 -9.89 -16.51 -13.60
CA LYS A 438 -9.22 -16.52 -12.29
C LYS A 438 -8.98 -17.99 -11.91
N LEU A 439 -7.72 -18.39 -11.85
CA LEU A 439 -7.35 -19.62 -11.15
C LEU A 439 -7.34 -19.33 -9.66
N ASP A 440 -8.41 -19.69 -8.96
CA ASP A 440 -8.52 -19.55 -7.53
C ASP A 440 -7.76 -20.69 -6.84
N LYS A 441 -6.79 -20.36 -5.99
CA LYS A 441 -6.01 -21.35 -5.22
C LYS A 441 -6.89 -22.18 -4.26
N THR A 442 -8.07 -21.69 -3.89
CA THR A 442 -9.00 -22.39 -2.99
C THR A 442 -9.86 -23.46 -3.70
N ALA A 443 -9.88 -23.46 -5.04
CA ALA A 443 -10.69 -24.42 -5.82
C ALA A 443 -9.97 -25.74 -6.12
N ILE A 444 -8.75 -25.95 -5.62
CA ILE A 444 -7.96 -27.16 -5.81
C ILE A 444 -7.64 -27.77 -4.44
N GLN A 445 -8.66 -28.32 -3.79
CA GLN A 445 -8.53 -29.30 -2.72
C GLN A 445 -8.94 -30.69 -3.25
#